data_2f93721aaf6c4ff897beef693a4605a7
#
_entry.id   2f93721aaf6c4ff897beef693a4605a7
#
_cell.length_a   1.000
_cell.length_b   1.000
_cell.length_c   1.000
_cell.angle_alpha   90.00
_cell.angle_beta   90.00
_cell.angle_gamma   90.00
#
_symmetry.space_group_name_H-M   'P 1'
#
loop_
_entity.id
_entity.type
_entity.pdbx_description
1 polymer ?
#
loop_
_entity_poly.entity_id
_entity_poly.type
_entity_poly.pdbx_seq_one_letter_code
_entity_poly.pdbx_strand_id
1 'polypeptide(L)'
;MRPAETASKSADSKHESLVRSAGVVSASVFLSRITGLIREIAMARLFGAGQIYDAFLLGFRIPNLTRDLFAEGALSSAFGPIFTKYLSTKGKKDAAELANLVATALIVVVGVLCLLGMIFSPVLVKLLAPGYADVPGKFELAVKLTRIMFPFLLMVALAALAMGVLNACNQFGVPATSSTFFNIGSLGFGLALGFLAGPHLGISPIEGMAYGVVIGGALQLLWQVPSLVRSGFAFHPRINLSHPGLRNILQLMGPAIVGNASVQVNVMVNTNFASSITDSAGHVINGPVSWLGYAFRFMQLPLGLFGVAIASATLPAVSRSAASGNMAEFRETLGRSLGMIFLLTIPSSVGLSVLGDSMIAAVYQGGRFRAYDTHQTALALSCYAIGLAGYAAIKVLAPAFYALNDARTPMLVSLASILVNVIAASSMVKLAGLGHAGLALSTSLVALFGSAVLFDLIRRRVGRLDGRRLSAAFFKITAASTLMGLACALSSRMVQHALGVSRLARVADLAISVPVGLAVFLAAAKLFRLPELEAARRALIVPLMRRFGVGRAKI
;
A
#
# COMPACT_ATOMS: atom_id res chain seq x y z
N MET A 1 51.06 -13.75 -11.01
CA MET A 1 49.74 -14.41 -10.99
C MET A 1 49.06 -14.19 -9.64
N ARG A 2 48.61 -12.99 -9.28
CA ARG A 2 47.84 -12.77 -8.02
C ARG A 2 46.83 -11.59 -7.97
N PRO A 3 46.52 -10.81 -9.03
CA PRO A 3 45.48 -9.78 -8.96
C PRO A 3 44.05 -10.30 -9.26
N ALA A 4 43.89 -11.39 -10.02
CA ALA A 4 42.61 -11.90 -10.46
C ALA A 4 41.83 -12.67 -9.36
N GLU A 5 42.55 -13.38 -8.48
CA GLU A 5 41.93 -14.16 -7.38
C GLU A 5 41.39 -13.26 -6.26
N THR A 6 42.02 -12.13 -5.98
CA THR A 6 41.54 -11.15 -4.98
C THR A 6 40.33 -10.38 -5.48
N ALA A 7 40.23 -10.08 -6.76
CA ALA A 7 39.06 -9.45 -7.36
C ALA A 7 37.84 -10.38 -7.40
N SER A 8 38.03 -11.67 -7.68
CA SER A 8 36.97 -12.68 -7.65
C SER A 8 36.44 -12.89 -6.23
N LYS A 9 37.30 -13.06 -5.22
CA LYS A 9 36.88 -13.21 -3.81
C LYS A 9 36.17 -11.97 -3.28
N SER A 10 36.53 -10.76 -3.70
CA SER A 10 35.84 -9.53 -3.30
C SER A 10 34.49 -9.37 -4.00
N ALA A 11 34.31 -9.85 -5.21
CA ALA A 11 33.03 -9.88 -5.92
C ALA A 11 32.07 -10.92 -5.31
N ASP A 12 32.55 -12.11 -4.99
CA ASP A 12 31.76 -13.17 -4.33
C ASP A 12 31.32 -12.75 -2.91
N SER A 13 32.20 -12.14 -2.11
CA SER A 13 31.84 -11.64 -0.78
C SER A 13 30.81 -10.49 -0.83
N LYS A 14 30.87 -9.61 -1.83
CA LYS A 14 29.85 -8.59 -2.07
C LYS A 14 28.52 -9.20 -2.52
N HIS A 15 28.55 -10.24 -3.32
CA HIS A 15 27.34 -10.93 -3.77
C HIS A 15 26.67 -11.68 -2.62
N GLU A 16 27.42 -12.38 -1.79
CA GLU A 16 26.90 -13.04 -0.57
C GLU A 16 26.32 -12.02 0.42
N SER A 17 26.97 -10.89 0.64
CA SER A 17 26.47 -9.84 1.54
C SER A 17 25.16 -9.22 1.01
N LEU A 18 25.01 -9.02 -0.29
CA LEU A 18 23.78 -8.54 -0.93
C LEU A 18 22.63 -9.54 -0.79
N VAL A 19 22.88 -10.82 -1.03
CA VAL A 19 21.87 -11.88 -0.90
C VAL A 19 21.42 -12.03 0.56
N ARG A 20 22.34 -11.98 1.51
CA ARG A 20 22.03 -12.02 2.94
C ARG A 20 21.21 -10.80 3.37
N SER A 21 21.57 -9.60 2.92
CA SER A 21 20.83 -8.36 3.21
C SER A 21 19.42 -8.41 2.63
N ALA A 22 19.25 -8.88 1.39
CA ALA A 22 17.95 -9.06 0.75
C ALA A 22 17.07 -10.07 1.51
N GLY A 23 17.66 -11.17 2.02
CA GLY A 23 16.95 -12.14 2.84
C GLY A 23 16.46 -11.56 4.16
N VAL A 24 17.29 -10.79 4.86
CA VAL A 24 16.92 -10.10 6.11
C VAL A 24 15.81 -9.09 5.88
N VAL A 25 15.91 -8.28 4.82
CA VAL A 25 14.87 -7.30 4.47
C VAL A 25 13.55 -8.00 4.17
N SER A 26 13.57 -9.07 3.37
CA SER A 26 12.35 -9.83 3.02
C SER A 26 11.69 -10.44 4.24
N ALA A 27 12.45 -11.05 5.14
CA ALA A 27 11.95 -11.61 6.39
C ALA A 27 11.38 -10.51 7.31
N SER A 28 12.02 -9.36 7.39
CA SER A 28 11.57 -8.21 8.18
C SER A 28 10.26 -7.62 7.65
N VAL A 29 10.15 -7.48 6.33
CA VAL A 29 8.90 -7.02 5.68
C VAL A 29 7.77 -8.02 5.92
N PHE A 30 8.05 -9.32 5.83
CA PHE A 30 7.06 -10.36 6.10
C PHE A 30 6.57 -10.31 7.56
N LEU A 31 7.49 -10.19 8.52
CA LEU A 31 7.16 -10.06 9.94
C LEU A 31 6.33 -8.80 10.22
N SER A 32 6.68 -7.67 9.59
CA SER A 32 5.92 -6.43 9.70
C SER A 32 4.48 -6.58 9.15
N ARG A 33 4.29 -7.33 8.07
CA ARG A 33 2.96 -7.60 7.51
C ARG A 33 2.13 -8.48 8.44
N ILE A 34 2.73 -9.51 9.05
CA ILE A 34 2.04 -10.37 10.01
C ILE A 34 1.62 -9.57 11.25
N THR A 35 2.54 -8.82 11.86
CA THR A 35 2.23 -8.02 13.05
C THR A 35 1.21 -6.92 12.76
N GLY A 36 1.24 -6.32 11.57
CA GLY A 36 0.23 -5.39 11.10
C GLY A 36 -1.15 -6.04 10.97
N LEU A 37 -1.22 -7.25 10.40
CA LEU A 37 -2.46 -8.01 10.29
C LEU A 37 -3.03 -8.40 11.66
N ILE A 38 -2.18 -8.83 12.60
CA ILE A 38 -2.60 -9.15 13.98
C ILE A 38 -3.21 -7.91 14.64
N ARG A 39 -2.60 -6.74 14.49
CA ARG A 39 -3.15 -5.48 15.00
C ARG A 39 -4.52 -5.18 14.40
N GLU A 40 -4.69 -5.35 13.10
CA GLU A 40 -5.97 -5.09 12.43
C GLU A 40 -7.07 -6.07 12.85
N ILE A 41 -6.74 -7.35 13.01
CA ILE A 41 -7.67 -8.36 13.54
C ILE A 41 -8.10 -8.00 14.97
N ALA A 42 -7.16 -7.57 15.81
CA ALA A 42 -7.48 -7.12 17.16
C ALA A 42 -8.42 -5.91 17.14
N MET A 43 -8.13 -4.90 16.31
CA MET A 43 -9.01 -3.73 16.15
C MET A 43 -10.41 -4.11 15.67
N ALA A 44 -10.52 -4.97 14.66
CA ALA A 44 -11.80 -5.45 14.13
C ALA A 44 -12.62 -6.15 15.20
N ARG A 45 -12.00 -7.03 15.99
CA ARG A 45 -12.72 -7.80 17.03
C ARG A 45 -13.11 -6.97 18.25
N LEU A 46 -12.26 -6.02 18.64
CA LEU A 46 -12.49 -5.18 19.83
C LEU A 46 -13.50 -4.05 19.55
N PHE A 47 -13.45 -3.46 18.36
CA PHE A 47 -14.23 -2.25 18.05
C PHE A 47 -15.24 -2.46 16.92
N GLY A 48 -15.12 -3.53 16.11
CA GLY A 48 -16.01 -3.81 14.98
C GLY A 48 -15.81 -2.84 13.82
N ALA A 49 -16.87 -2.64 13.03
CA ALA A 49 -16.97 -1.63 12.01
C ALA A 49 -18.18 -0.73 12.33
N GLY A 50 -17.95 0.38 13.01
CA GLY A 50 -19.00 1.26 13.48
C GLY A 50 -18.48 2.61 13.92
N GLN A 51 -19.32 3.36 14.65
CA GLN A 51 -19.07 4.73 15.05
C GLN A 51 -17.66 4.95 15.65
N ILE A 52 -17.26 4.10 16.61
CA ILE A 52 -16.00 4.24 17.34
C ILE A 52 -14.81 4.00 16.42
N TYR A 53 -14.87 2.94 15.60
CA TYR A 53 -13.76 2.60 14.71
C TYR A 53 -13.66 3.51 13.49
N ASP A 54 -14.80 3.99 12.96
CA ASP A 54 -14.83 5.01 11.92
C ASP A 54 -14.13 6.30 12.39
N ALA A 55 -14.42 6.75 13.63
CA ALA A 55 -13.76 7.91 14.23
C ALA A 55 -12.26 7.70 14.41
N PHE A 56 -11.83 6.50 14.83
CA PHE A 56 -10.43 6.15 14.95
C PHE A 56 -9.71 6.13 13.60
N LEU A 57 -10.33 5.52 12.58
CA LEU A 57 -9.76 5.48 11.24
C LEU A 57 -9.60 6.87 10.64
N LEU A 58 -10.57 7.77 10.84
CA LEU A 58 -10.47 9.15 10.40
C LEU A 58 -9.34 9.88 11.15
N GLY A 59 -9.31 9.76 12.48
CA GLY A 59 -8.30 10.38 13.32
C GLY A 59 -6.88 9.92 13.00
N PHE A 60 -6.68 8.65 12.62
CA PHE A 60 -5.42 8.12 12.14
C PHE A 60 -5.10 8.56 10.70
N ARG A 61 -6.13 8.66 9.85
CA ARG A 61 -5.95 9.02 8.43
C ARG A 61 -5.39 10.42 8.24
N ILE A 62 -5.83 11.39 9.03
CA ILE A 62 -5.39 12.78 8.91
C ILE A 62 -3.86 12.94 9.07
N PRO A 63 -3.22 12.49 10.16
CA PRO A 63 -1.76 12.51 10.26
C PRO A 63 -1.08 11.63 9.21
N ASN A 64 -1.69 10.50 8.84
CA ASN A 64 -1.12 9.56 7.90
C ASN A 64 -1.07 10.10 6.46
N LEU A 65 -2.08 10.86 6.02
CA LEU A 65 -2.05 11.59 4.74
C LEU A 65 -0.84 12.53 4.65
N THR A 66 -0.60 13.25 5.72
CA THR A 66 0.55 14.16 5.82
C THR A 66 1.86 13.39 5.81
N ARG A 67 1.92 12.23 6.48
CA ARG A 67 3.07 11.31 6.43
C ARG A 67 3.37 10.86 5.01
N ASP A 68 2.36 10.40 4.27
CA ASP A 68 2.52 9.88 2.91
C ASP A 68 3.01 10.97 1.95
N LEU A 69 2.56 12.22 2.14
CA LEU A 69 3.01 13.36 1.35
C LEU A 69 4.46 13.74 1.66
N PHE A 70 4.80 13.92 2.93
CA PHE A 70 6.08 14.53 3.35
C PHE A 70 7.16 13.50 3.66
N ALA A 71 6.86 12.45 4.44
CA ALA A 71 7.89 11.57 4.96
C ALA A 71 8.25 10.42 4.00
N GLU A 72 7.28 9.67 3.51
CA GLU A 72 7.56 8.51 2.63
C GLU A 72 7.72 8.91 1.17
N GLY A 73 6.97 9.90 0.69
CA GLY A 73 7.02 10.32 -0.71
C GLY A 73 8.17 11.28 -1.00
N ALA A 74 8.08 12.49 -0.47
CA ALA A 74 8.97 13.58 -0.85
C ALA A 74 10.35 13.51 -0.17
N LEU A 75 10.38 13.25 1.15
CA LEU A 75 11.65 13.19 1.88
C LEU A 75 12.51 12.02 1.43
N SER A 76 11.96 10.81 1.32
CA SER A 76 12.73 9.62 0.93
C SER A 76 13.32 9.75 -0.47
N SER A 77 12.58 10.33 -1.41
CA SER A 77 13.05 10.51 -2.79
C SER A 77 14.11 11.62 -2.93
N ALA A 78 14.03 12.67 -2.10
CA ALA A 78 14.95 13.80 -2.16
C ALA A 78 16.18 13.63 -1.26
N PHE A 79 16.01 13.13 -0.03
CA PHE A 79 17.07 13.02 0.95
C PHE A 79 18.08 11.92 0.60
N GLY A 80 17.62 10.72 0.27
CA GLY A 80 18.48 9.54 0.05
C GLY A 80 19.63 9.79 -0.94
N PRO A 81 19.35 10.23 -2.18
CA PRO A 81 20.40 10.50 -3.18
C PRO A 81 21.37 11.59 -2.76
N ILE A 82 20.87 12.71 -2.19
CA ILE A 82 21.71 13.83 -1.76
C ILE A 82 22.60 13.42 -0.60
N PHE A 83 22.03 12.76 0.40
CA PHE A 83 22.78 12.27 1.57
C PHE A 83 23.87 11.27 1.16
N THR A 84 23.55 10.31 0.29
CA THR A 84 24.53 9.34 -0.23
C THR A 84 25.66 10.04 -0.99
N LYS A 85 25.33 11.07 -1.79
CA LYS A 85 26.34 11.89 -2.47
C LYS A 85 27.25 12.61 -1.45
N TYR A 86 26.69 13.25 -0.43
CA TYR A 86 27.49 13.90 0.62
C TYR A 86 28.39 12.90 1.34
N LEU A 87 27.85 11.74 1.72
CA LEU A 87 28.59 10.69 2.40
C LEU A 87 29.79 10.19 1.56
N SER A 88 29.61 10.03 0.25
CA SER A 88 30.64 9.51 -0.66
C SER A 88 31.66 10.57 -1.11
N THR A 89 31.27 11.86 -1.25
CA THR A 89 32.14 12.90 -1.84
C THR A 89 32.73 13.86 -0.81
N LYS A 90 32.00 14.16 0.29
CA LYS A 90 32.43 15.11 1.32
C LYS A 90 32.77 14.43 2.66
N GLY A 91 32.48 13.15 2.78
CA GLY A 91 32.78 12.36 3.96
C GLY A 91 31.72 12.41 5.05
N LYS A 92 31.96 11.66 6.12
CA LYS A 92 30.99 11.38 7.18
C LYS A 92 30.61 12.61 8.00
N LYS A 93 31.54 13.55 8.20
CA LYS A 93 31.31 14.76 9.02
C LYS A 93 30.28 15.68 8.37
N ASP A 94 30.46 15.98 7.09
CA ASP A 94 29.54 16.84 6.32
C ASP A 94 28.18 16.16 6.09
N ALA A 95 28.17 14.83 5.90
CA ALA A 95 26.93 14.06 5.85
C ALA A 95 26.17 14.09 7.19
N ALA A 96 26.86 13.99 8.33
CA ALA A 96 26.25 14.10 9.65
C ALA A 96 25.70 15.52 9.90
N GLU A 97 26.41 16.56 9.45
CA GLU A 97 25.91 17.92 9.50
C GLU A 97 24.61 18.08 8.71
N LEU A 98 24.57 17.58 7.48
CA LEU A 98 23.37 17.60 6.63
C LEU A 98 22.21 16.82 7.29
N ALA A 99 22.46 15.64 7.86
CA ALA A 99 21.44 14.86 8.55
C ALA A 99 20.86 15.62 9.75
N ASN A 100 21.71 16.28 10.53
CA ASN A 100 21.30 17.08 11.69
C ASN A 100 20.50 18.33 11.28
N LEU A 101 20.88 19.00 10.20
CA LEU A 101 20.11 20.12 9.64
C LEU A 101 18.72 19.68 9.19
N VAL A 102 18.62 18.55 8.47
CA VAL A 102 17.34 18.01 8.02
C VAL A 102 16.50 17.54 9.20
N ALA A 103 17.10 16.86 10.19
CA ALA A 103 16.40 16.44 11.41
C ALA A 103 15.83 17.65 12.18
N THR A 104 16.62 18.69 12.37
CA THR A 104 16.18 19.92 13.04
C THR A 104 15.08 20.63 12.26
N ALA A 105 15.21 20.72 10.93
CA ALA A 105 14.17 21.30 10.08
C ALA A 105 12.86 20.49 10.16
N LEU A 106 12.93 19.15 10.17
CA LEU A 106 11.76 18.29 10.35
C LEU A 106 11.12 18.47 11.73
N ILE A 107 11.91 18.54 12.80
CA ILE A 107 11.38 18.77 14.17
C ILE A 107 10.62 20.09 14.21
N VAL A 108 11.17 21.15 13.64
CA VAL A 108 10.52 22.47 13.64
C VAL A 108 9.28 22.47 12.73
N VAL A 109 9.45 22.12 11.46
CA VAL A 109 8.36 22.23 10.46
C VAL A 109 7.24 21.24 10.76
N VAL A 110 7.57 19.98 10.96
CA VAL A 110 6.56 18.93 11.25
C VAL A 110 6.00 19.11 12.65
N GLY A 111 6.80 19.56 13.62
CA GLY A 111 6.34 19.90 14.96
C GLY A 111 5.30 21.01 14.94
N VAL A 112 5.55 22.10 14.19
CA VAL A 112 4.56 23.17 13.98
C VAL A 112 3.32 22.64 13.28
N LEU A 113 3.46 21.80 12.24
CA LEU A 113 2.33 21.16 11.56
C LEU A 113 1.51 20.28 12.53
N CYS A 114 2.17 19.56 13.44
CA CYS A 114 1.47 18.77 14.47
C CYS A 114 0.67 19.68 15.40
N LEU A 115 1.26 20.77 15.89
CA LEU A 115 0.57 21.73 16.76
C LEU A 115 -0.63 22.37 16.06
N LEU A 116 -0.44 22.84 14.83
CA LEU A 116 -1.52 23.39 14.01
C LEU A 116 -2.60 22.34 13.75
N GLY A 117 -2.22 21.11 13.42
CA GLY A 117 -3.15 20.01 13.20
C GLY A 117 -3.95 19.66 14.46
N MET A 118 -3.34 19.69 15.63
CA MET A 118 -4.04 19.50 16.90
C MET A 118 -5.02 20.63 17.20
N ILE A 119 -4.64 21.89 16.96
CA ILE A 119 -5.49 23.07 17.16
C ILE A 119 -6.66 23.06 16.17
N PHE A 120 -6.37 22.87 14.89
CA PHE A 120 -7.36 22.90 13.81
C PHE A 120 -8.04 21.54 13.56
N SER A 121 -7.86 20.56 14.43
CA SER A 121 -8.50 19.23 14.28
C SER A 121 -10.02 19.29 14.10
N PRO A 122 -10.81 20.19 14.75
CA PRO A 122 -12.25 20.28 14.49
C PRO A 122 -12.55 20.67 13.03
N VAL A 123 -11.79 21.62 12.48
CA VAL A 123 -11.94 22.07 11.09
C VAL A 123 -11.57 20.95 10.12
N LEU A 124 -10.45 20.23 10.38
CA LEU A 124 -10.00 19.12 9.56
C LEU A 124 -11.01 17.97 9.56
N VAL A 125 -11.55 17.60 10.71
CA VAL A 125 -12.57 16.56 10.83
C VAL A 125 -13.85 16.98 10.11
N LYS A 126 -14.31 18.23 10.28
CA LYS A 126 -15.51 18.75 9.59
C LYS A 126 -15.34 18.76 8.08
N LEU A 127 -14.16 19.12 7.58
CA LEU A 127 -13.85 19.14 6.14
C LEU A 127 -13.82 17.72 5.53
N LEU A 128 -13.20 16.78 6.24
CA LEU A 128 -12.97 15.42 5.73
C LEU A 128 -14.14 14.46 6.00
N ALA A 129 -14.92 14.71 7.03
CA ALA A 129 -16.05 13.87 7.43
C ALA A 129 -17.21 14.71 7.96
N PRO A 130 -17.87 15.53 7.12
CA PRO A 130 -18.94 16.41 7.55
C PRO A 130 -20.11 15.65 8.19
N GLY A 131 -20.47 14.48 7.68
CA GLY A 131 -21.58 13.67 8.22
C GLY A 131 -21.33 13.13 9.63
N TYR A 132 -20.12 13.26 10.20
CA TYR A 132 -19.90 12.86 11.59
C TYR A 132 -20.55 13.82 12.58
N ALA A 133 -20.84 15.06 12.17
CA ALA A 133 -21.57 16.02 13.00
C ALA A 133 -23.04 15.61 13.23
N ASP A 134 -23.60 14.81 12.31
CA ASP A 134 -25.00 14.34 12.39
C ASP A 134 -25.15 13.11 13.30
N VAL A 135 -24.04 12.54 13.79
CA VAL A 135 -24.04 11.36 14.68
C VAL A 135 -23.57 11.80 16.07
N PRO A 136 -24.42 11.69 17.10
CA PRO A 136 -24.09 12.15 18.46
C PRO A 136 -22.77 11.56 18.99
N GLY A 137 -21.86 12.41 19.43
CA GLY A 137 -20.57 12.04 20.02
C GLY A 137 -19.51 11.52 19.03
N LYS A 138 -19.84 11.31 17.74
CA LYS A 138 -18.88 10.80 16.75
C LYS A 138 -17.87 11.86 16.30
N PHE A 139 -18.35 13.09 16.12
CA PHE A 139 -17.51 14.23 15.74
C PHE A 139 -16.48 14.54 16.82
N GLU A 140 -16.94 14.67 18.09
CA GLU A 140 -16.09 14.98 19.24
C GLU A 140 -15.04 13.90 19.45
N LEU A 141 -15.45 12.63 19.34
CA LEU A 141 -14.55 11.49 19.42
C LEU A 141 -13.49 11.56 18.31
N ALA A 142 -13.89 11.79 17.06
CA ALA A 142 -12.95 11.90 15.93
C ALA A 142 -11.96 13.07 16.13
N VAL A 143 -12.41 14.21 16.61
CA VAL A 143 -11.55 15.36 16.95
C VAL A 143 -10.56 14.99 18.05
N LYS A 144 -11.04 14.36 19.14
CA LYS A 144 -10.18 13.93 20.26
C LYS A 144 -9.10 12.94 19.80
N LEU A 145 -9.50 11.92 19.04
CA LEU A 145 -8.57 10.91 18.54
C LEU A 145 -7.57 11.50 17.55
N THR A 146 -8.00 12.43 16.70
CA THR A 146 -7.11 13.16 15.78
C THR A 146 -6.04 13.94 16.56
N ARG A 147 -6.43 14.67 17.61
CA ARG A 147 -5.49 15.40 18.48
C ARG A 147 -4.47 14.48 19.13
N ILE A 148 -4.91 13.34 19.68
CA ILE A 148 -4.02 12.36 20.31
C ILE A 148 -3.01 11.82 19.30
N MET A 149 -3.43 11.54 18.07
CA MET A 149 -2.60 10.85 17.07
C MET A 149 -1.72 11.82 16.24
N PHE A 150 -1.91 13.13 16.25
CA PHE A 150 -1.09 14.05 15.47
C PHE A 150 0.42 13.96 15.75
N PRO A 151 0.90 13.80 17.01
CA PRO A 151 2.34 13.66 17.29
C PRO A 151 3.01 12.47 16.60
N PHE A 152 2.24 11.46 16.23
CA PHE A 152 2.71 10.32 15.44
C PHE A 152 3.40 10.75 14.13
N LEU A 153 2.92 11.81 13.48
CA LEU A 153 3.50 12.35 12.26
C LEU A 153 4.98 12.72 12.42
N LEU A 154 5.33 13.41 13.52
CA LEU A 154 6.72 13.78 13.80
C LEU A 154 7.61 12.56 14.03
N MET A 155 7.12 11.56 14.79
CA MET A 155 7.87 10.34 15.07
C MET A 155 8.19 9.57 13.79
N VAL A 156 7.21 9.44 12.90
CA VAL A 156 7.38 8.71 11.64
C VAL A 156 8.24 9.50 10.64
N ALA A 157 8.14 10.82 10.58
CA ALA A 157 9.02 11.64 9.74
C ALA A 157 10.49 11.49 10.14
N LEU A 158 10.78 11.50 11.42
CA LEU A 158 12.13 11.27 11.94
C LEU A 158 12.58 9.82 11.72
N ALA A 159 11.67 8.84 11.85
CA ALA A 159 11.99 7.44 11.56
C ALA A 159 12.31 7.22 10.07
N ALA A 160 11.63 7.92 9.16
CA ALA A 160 11.93 7.88 7.72
C ALA A 160 13.29 8.51 7.40
N LEU A 161 13.66 9.62 8.04
CA LEU A 161 14.99 10.21 7.94
C LEU A 161 16.07 9.23 8.43
N ALA A 162 15.86 8.63 9.61
CA ALA A 162 16.75 7.62 10.19
C ALA A 162 16.96 6.43 9.25
N MET A 163 15.88 5.93 8.66
CA MET A 163 15.91 4.89 7.64
C MET A 163 16.77 5.31 6.43
N GLY A 164 16.60 6.55 5.95
CA GLY A 164 17.39 7.09 4.84
C GLY A 164 18.89 7.12 5.13
N VAL A 165 19.29 7.56 6.33
CA VAL A 165 20.69 7.56 6.78
C VAL A 165 21.25 6.14 6.89
N LEU A 166 20.52 5.21 7.53
CA LEU A 166 20.96 3.83 7.72
C LEU A 166 21.08 3.07 6.39
N ASN A 167 20.12 3.27 5.47
CA ASN A 167 20.17 2.69 4.13
C ASN A 167 21.39 3.18 3.33
N ALA A 168 21.73 4.46 3.43
CA ALA A 168 22.94 5.02 2.80
C ALA A 168 24.23 4.46 3.42
N CYS A 169 24.17 4.00 4.69
CA CYS A 169 25.25 3.28 5.37
C CYS A 169 25.22 1.77 5.12
N ASN A 170 24.44 1.27 4.16
CA ASN A 170 24.24 -0.15 3.87
C ASN A 170 23.66 -0.98 5.04
N GLN A 171 22.95 -0.35 5.96
CA GLN A 171 22.26 -1.00 7.06
C GLN A 171 20.76 -1.09 6.79
N PHE A 172 20.32 -2.16 6.13
CA PHE A 172 18.93 -2.33 5.70
C PHE A 172 18.06 -3.08 6.72
N GLY A 173 18.65 -3.91 7.56
CA GLY A 173 17.91 -4.78 8.48
C GLY A 173 17.14 -4.02 9.57
N VAL A 174 17.81 -3.07 10.24
CA VAL A 174 17.20 -2.28 11.33
C VAL A 174 16.04 -1.42 10.83
N PRO A 175 16.16 -0.66 9.73
CA PRO A 175 15.03 0.05 9.13
C PRO A 175 13.87 -0.87 8.71
N ALA A 176 14.18 -2.01 8.12
CA ALA A 176 13.16 -2.96 7.67
C ALA A 176 12.32 -3.55 8.82
N THR A 177 12.94 -3.77 9.99
CA THR A 177 12.25 -4.26 11.19
C THR A 177 11.50 -3.17 11.96
N SER A 178 11.79 -1.90 11.74
CA SER A 178 11.22 -0.78 12.52
C SER A 178 9.69 -0.72 12.48
N SER A 179 9.06 -1.06 11.34
CA SER A 179 7.61 -1.14 11.22
C SER A 179 6.98 -2.26 12.06
N THR A 180 7.73 -3.33 12.35
CA THR A 180 7.31 -4.39 13.28
C THR A 180 7.17 -3.84 14.69
N PHE A 181 8.13 -3.02 15.14
CA PHE A 181 8.09 -2.37 16.44
C PHE A 181 6.95 -1.36 16.56
N PHE A 182 6.63 -0.66 15.46
CA PHE A 182 5.42 0.15 15.40
C PHE A 182 4.16 -0.69 15.66
N ASN A 183 3.99 -1.81 14.97
CA ASN A 183 2.80 -2.63 15.12
C ASN A 183 2.68 -3.26 16.51
N ILE A 184 3.78 -3.81 17.03
CA ILE A 184 3.82 -4.40 18.39
C ILE A 184 3.57 -3.33 19.44
N GLY A 185 4.24 -2.18 19.33
CA GLY A 185 4.10 -1.08 20.27
C GLY A 185 2.70 -0.49 20.26
N SER A 186 2.16 -0.22 19.06
CA SER A 186 0.82 0.37 18.95
C SER A 186 -0.27 -0.55 19.49
N LEU A 187 -0.18 -1.87 19.24
CA LEU A 187 -1.13 -2.84 19.79
C LEU A 187 -0.91 -3.05 21.29
N GLY A 188 0.33 -3.37 21.71
CA GLY A 188 0.64 -3.71 23.09
C GLY A 188 0.36 -2.57 24.07
N PHE A 189 0.91 -1.38 23.81
CA PHE A 189 0.65 -0.21 24.66
C PHE A 189 -0.77 0.31 24.51
N GLY A 190 -1.39 0.18 23.30
CA GLY A 190 -2.77 0.52 23.10
C GLY A 190 -3.72 -0.32 23.95
N LEU A 191 -3.50 -1.64 24.00
CA LEU A 191 -4.28 -2.55 24.87
C LEU A 191 -4.00 -2.27 26.35
N ALA A 192 -2.73 -2.08 26.73
CA ALA A 192 -2.37 -1.78 28.11
C ALA A 192 -3.02 -0.47 28.59
N LEU A 193 -2.93 0.61 27.81
CA LEU A 193 -3.53 1.89 28.16
C LEU A 193 -5.06 1.88 28.09
N GLY A 194 -5.64 1.16 27.13
CA GLY A 194 -7.09 1.14 26.95
C GLY A 194 -7.83 0.23 27.90
N PHE A 195 -7.26 -0.93 28.26
CA PHE A 195 -7.96 -1.96 29.00
C PHE A 195 -7.41 -2.22 30.41
N LEU A 196 -6.09 -2.00 30.65
CA LEU A 196 -5.52 -2.19 31.98
C LEU A 196 -5.44 -0.88 32.77
N ALA A 197 -4.82 0.16 32.23
CA ALA A 197 -4.68 1.43 32.90
C ALA A 197 -5.87 2.38 32.70
N GLY A 198 -6.59 2.26 31.58
CA GLY A 198 -7.68 3.13 31.18
C GLY A 198 -8.81 3.26 32.22
N PRO A 199 -9.31 2.17 32.82
CA PRO A 199 -10.34 2.25 33.85
C PRO A 199 -9.95 3.11 35.06
N HIS A 200 -8.66 3.17 35.38
CA HIS A 200 -8.13 3.98 36.49
C HIS A 200 -7.82 5.43 36.08
N LEU A 201 -7.54 5.67 34.80
CA LEU A 201 -7.14 6.98 34.25
C LEU A 201 -8.27 7.73 33.54
N GLY A 202 -9.47 7.15 33.47
CA GLY A 202 -10.58 7.72 32.70
C GLY A 202 -10.35 7.74 31.19
N ILE A 203 -9.48 6.84 30.68
CA ILE A 203 -9.16 6.70 29.27
C ILE A 203 -10.05 5.60 28.68
N SER A 204 -10.79 5.91 27.62
CA SER A 204 -11.58 4.89 26.93
C SER A 204 -10.69 3.91 26.14
N PRO A 205 -11.14 2.67 25.89
CA PRO A 205 -10.35 1.68 25.15
C PRO A 205 -9.84 2.18 23.81
N ILE A 206 -10.62 2.94 23.06
CA ILE A 206 -10.22 3.46 21.75
C ILE A 206 -9.19 4.60 21.86
N GLU A 207 -9.28 5.41 22.91
CA GLU A 207 -8.26 6.44 23.21
C GLU A 207 -6.93 5.80 23.60
N GLY A 208 -6.97 4.69 24.37
CA GLY A 208 -5.78 3.90 24.66
C GLY A 208 -5.11 3.41 23.38
N MET A 209 -5.89 2.94 22.39
CA MET A 209 -5.35 2.55 21.08
C MET A 209 -4.76 3.74 20.32
N ALA A 210 -5.33 4.94 20.44
CA ALA A 210 -4.78 6.14 19.82
C ALA A 210 -3.44 6.56 20.44
N TYR A 211 -3.30 6.52 21.78
CA TYR A 211 -2.00 6.68 22.44
C TYR A 211 -1.01 5.59 22.03
N GLY A 212 -1.49 4.35 21.88
CA GLY A 212 -0.69 3.24 21.37
C GLY A 212 -0.08 3.54 19.99
N VAL A 213 -0.79 4.22 19.10
CA VAL A 213 -0.26 4.65 17.79
C VAL A 213 0.92 5.59 17.96
N VAL A 214 0.85 6.56 18.86
CA VAL A 214 1.94 7.51 19.11
C VAL A 214 3.15 6.82 19.72
N ILE A 215 2.92 5.96 20.72
CA ILE A 215 3.99 5.16 21.35
C ILE A 215 4.62 4.21 20.34
N GLY A 216 3.81 3.57 19.49
CA GLY A 216 4.31 2.74 18.40
C GLY A 216 5.20 3.51 17.43
N GLY A 217 4.82 4.74 17.06
CA GLY A 217 5.65 5.63 16.25
C GLY A 217 6.97 6.01 16.94
N ALA A 218 6.93 6.30 18.22
CA ALA A 218 8.14 6.55 19.02
C ALA A 218 9.05 5.31 19.06
N LEU A 219 8.51 4.12 19.28
CA LEU A 219 9.29 2.87 19.25
C LEU A 219 9.89 2.58 17.88
N GLN A 220 9.17 2.89 16.80
CA GLN A 220 9.69 2.78 15.43
C GLN A 220 10.93 3.66 15.22
N LEU A 221 10.94 4.85 15.76
CA LEU A 221 12.09 5.76 15.73
C LEU A 221 13.19 5.27 16.66
N LEU A 222 12.87 5.02 17.94
CA LEU A 222 13.82 4.64 18.97
C LEU A 222 14.59 3.36 18.63
N TRP A 223 13.95 2.40 17.94
CA TRP A 223 14.59 1.19 17.46
C TRP A 223 15.79 1.47 16.53
N GLN A 224 15.72 2.56 15.77
CA GLN A 224 16.76 2.94 14.81
C GLN A 224 17.89 3.76 15.44
N VAL A 225 17.63 4.48 16.54
CA VAL A 225 18.59 5.40 17.19
C VAL A 225 19.91 4.71 17.58
N PRO A 226 19.94 3.52 18.21
CA PRO A 226 21.22 2.88 18.57
C PRO A 226 22.11 2.60 17.35
N SER A 227 21.51 2.21 16.22
CA SER A 227 22.24 1.98 14.97
C SER A 227 22.74 3.26 14.35
N LEU A 228 21.97 4.36 14.42
CA LEU A 228 22.41 5.69 13.98
C LEU A 228 23.64 6.14 14.77
N VAL A 229 23.58 6.05 16.10
CA VAL A 229 24.69 6.46 16.99
C VAL A 229 25.94 5.62 16.72
N ARG A 230 25.79 4.29 16.61
CA ARG A 230 26.91 3.38 16.25
C ARG A 230 27.50 3.70 14.87
N SER A 231 26.69 4.17 13.95
CA SER A 231 27.14 4.62 12.63
C SER A 231 27.76 6.02 12.67
N GLY A 232 27.78 6.68 13.84
CA GLY A 232 28.37 8.01 14.06
C GLY A 232 27.48 9.16 13.64
N PHE A 233 26.17 8.97 13.61
CA PHE A 233 25.17 9.98 13.32
C PHE A 233 24.36 10.29 14.60
N ALA A 234 25.04 10.84 15.62
CA ALA A 234 24.36 11.38 16.79
C ALA A 234 23.63 12.69 16.44
N PHE A 235 22.44 12.87 17.00
CA PHE A 235 21.66 14.06 16.76
C PHE A 235 22.24 15.26 17.56
N HIS A 236 22.53 16.34 16.83
CA HIS A 236 22.91 17.65 17.36
C HIS A 236 22.06 18.70 16.65
N PRO A 237 21.21 19.46 17.37
CA PRO A 237 20.40 20.49 16.75
C PRO A 237 21.27 21.52 16.01
N ARG A 238 20.98 21.74 14.74
CA ARG A 238 21.65 22.73 13.90
C ARG A 238 20.63 23.44 13.02
N ILE A 239 20.79 24.75 12.89
CA ILE A 239 19.94 25.58 12.03
C ILE A 239 20.87 26.31 11.05
N ASN A 240 20.75 25.97 9.78
CA ASN A 240 21.39 26.70 8.68
C ASN A 240 20.54 26.55 7.42
N LEU A 241 19.62 27.48 7.21
CA LEU A 241 18.71 27.47 6.05
C LEU A 241 19.42 27.75 4.72
N SER A 242 20.62 28.33 4.78
CA SER A 242 21.44 28.63 3.59
C SER A 242 22.28 27.44 3.13
N HIS A 243 22.27 26.31 3.85
CA HIS A 243 23.08 25.15 3.50
C HIS A 243 22.66 24.55 2.15
N PRO A 244 23.61 24.42 1.17
CA PRO A 244 23.27 23.99 -0.19
C PRO A 244 22.55 22.62 -0.26
N GLY A 245 22.96 21.66 0.59
CA GLY A 245 22.34 20.36 0.64
C GLY A 245 20.87 20.42 1.11
N LEU A 246 20.55 21.24 2.10
CA LEU A 246 19.17 21.44 2.56
C LEU A 246 18.31 22.08 1.47
N ARG A 247 18.82 23.11 0.79
CA ARG A 247 18.13 23.78 -0.32
C ARG A 247 17.83 22.81 -1.47
N ASN A 248 18.79 21.98 -1.84
CA ASN A 248 18.61 20.95 -2.88
C ASN A 248 17.52 19.93 -2.49
N ILE A 249 17.49 19.49 -1.23
CA ILE A 249 16.45 18.59 -0.72
C ILE A 249 15.07 19.25 -0.85
N LEU A 250 14.91 20.49 -0.39
CA LEU A 250 13.65 21.22 -0.45
C LEU A 250 13.18 21.45 -1.90
N GLN A 251 14.08 21.74 -2.82
CA GLN A 251 13.78 21.90 -4.25
C GLN A 251 13.25 20.60 -4.88
N LEU A 252 13.80 19.45 -4.49
CA LEU A 252 13.33 18.15 -4.99
C LEU A 252 12.04 17.70 -4.30
N MET A 253 11.82 18.08 -3.04
CA MET A 253 10.60 17.73 -2.31
C MET A 253 9.34 18.38 -2.89
N GLY A 254 9.41 19.62 -3.35
CA GLY A 254 8.26 20.37 -3.86
C GLY A 254 7.50 19.61 -4.97
N PRO A 255 8.13 19.28 -6.10
CA PRO A 255 7.48 18.50 -7.17
C PRO A 255 7.00 17.12 -6.71
N ALA A 256 7.73 16.44 -5.81
CA ALA A 256 7.34 15.14 -5.30
C ALA A 256 6.05 15.21 -4.43
N ILE A 257 5.90 16.27 -3.63
CA ILE A 257 4.67 16.53 -2.85
C ILE A 257 3.48 16.70 -3.80
N VAL A 258 3.62 17.54 -4.83
CA VAL A 258 2.55 17.78 -5.81
C VAL A 258 2.18 16.50 -6.55
N GLY A 259 3.17 15.70 -6.94
CA GLY A 259 2.94 14.41 -7.63
C GLY A 259 2.15 13.41 -6.77
N ASN A 260 2.40 13.36 -5.47
CA ASN A 260 1.71 12.46 -4.55
C ASN A 260 0.36 13.01 -4.05
N ALA A 261 0.15 14.32 -4.15
CA ALA A 261 -1.05 14.98 -3.61
C ALA A 261 -2.34 14.46 -4.24
N SER A 262 -2.34 14.14 -5.54
CA SER A 262 -3.55 13.66 -6.24
C SER A 262 -4.09 12.35 -5.66
N VAL A 263 -3.23 11.44 -5.24
CA VAL A 263 -3.65 10.19 -4.58
C VAL A 263 -4.33 10.49 -3.25
N GLN A 264 -3.73 11.41 -2.46
CA GLN A 264 -4.27 11.79 -1.16
C GLN A 264 -5.59 12.54 -1.27
N VAL A 265 -5.75 13.40 -2.29
CA VAL A 265 -7.02 14.07 -2.57
C VAL A 265 -8.13 13.06 -2.91
N ASN A 266 -7.85 12.03 -3.71
CA ASN A 266 -8.82 10.96 -3.98
C ASN A 266 -9.25 10.23 -2.70
N VAL A 267 -8.32 9.96 -1.78
CA VAL A 267 -8.63 9.35 -0.47
C VAL A 267 -9.48 10.28 0.39
N MET A 268 -9.21 11.59 0.36
CA MET A 268 -10.01 12.60 1.07
C MET A 268 -11.43 12.68 0.54
N VAL A 269 -11.60 12.73 -0.79
CA VAL A 269 -12.91 12.74 -1.45
C VAL A 269 -13.72 11.51 -1.04
N ASN A 270 -13.14 10.32 -1.13
CA ASN A 270 -13.83 9.08 -0.76
C ASN A 270 -14.20 9.05 0.74
N THR A 271 -13.36 9.61 1.61
CA THR A 271 -13.63 9.70 3.05
C THR A 271 -14.79 10.65 3.33
N ASN A 272 -14.82 11.79 2.65
CA ASN A 272 -15.88 12.78 2.77
C ASN A 272 -17.23 12.18 2.37
N PHE A 273 -17.33 11.56 1.20
CA PHE A 273 -18.55 10.86 0.79
C PHE A 273 -18.94 9.72 1.73
N ALA A 274 -17.96 8.89 2.16
CA ALA A 274 -18.22 7.75 3.05
C ALA A 274 -18.79 8.19 4.40
N SER A 275 -18.38 9.35 4.90
CA SER A 275 -18.85 9.89 6.17
C SER A 275 -20.32 10.36 6.14
N SER A 276 -20.84 10.65 4.95
CA SER A 276 -22.17 11.25 4.73
C SER A 276 -23.15 10.30 4.06
N ILE A 277 -22.87 9.00 4.04
CA ILE A 277 -23.81 8.00 3.50
C ILE A 277 -24.95 7.83 4.49
N THR A 278 -26.19 7.95 3.98
CA THR A 278 -27.43 7.82 4.76
C THR A 278 -28.19 6.55 4.41
N ASP A 279 -29.02 6.09 5.34
CA ASP A 279 -30.01 5.06 5.10
C ASP A 279 -31.26 5.63 4.39
N SER A 280 -32.26 4.79 4.17
CA SER A 280 -33.54 5.19 3.56
C SER A 280 -34.34 6.19 4.39
N ALA A 281 -34.05 6.30 5.69
CA ALA A 281 -34.68 7.26 6.60
C ALA A 281 -33.91 8.58 6.72
N GLY A 282 -32.78 8.72 6.00
CA GLY A 282 -31.94 9.92 6.01
C GLY A 282 -30.92 9.98 7.16
N HIS A 283 -30.81 8.93 7.98
CA HIS A 283 -29.81 8.90 9.05
C HIS A 283 -28.45 8.45 8.54
N VAL A 284 -27.39 9.10 9.01
CA VAL A 284 -26.01 8.73 8.65
C VAL A 284 -25.68 7.33 9.17
N ILE A 285 -25.21 6.46 8.26
CA ILE A 285 -24.86 5.09 8.58
C ILE A 285 -23.46 5.05 9.21
N ASN A 286 -23.30 4.26 10.28
CA ASN A 286 -22.01 3.95 10.87
C ASN A 286 -21.41 2.70 10.20
N GLY A 287 -20.12 2.73 9.88
CA GLY A 287 -19.39 1.60 9.31
C GLY A 287 -18.79 1.80 7.91
N PRO A 288 -19.35 2.68 7.02
CA PRO A 288 -18.84 2.80 5.65
C PRO A 288 -17.34 3.05 5.55
N VAL A 289 -16.78 3.91 6.40
CA VAL A 289 -15.33 4.21 6.40
C VAL A 289 -14.53 2.97 6.80
N SER A 290 -15.03 2.21 7.78
CA SER A 290 -14.41 0.96 8.26
C SER A 290 -14.50 -0.16 7.22
N TRP A 291 -15.67 -0.39 6.62
CA TRP A 291 -15.87 -1.44 5.62
C TRP A 291 -14.98 -1.20 4.39
N LEU A 292 -14.93 0.04 3.89
CA LEU A 292 -14.02 0.42 2.80
C LEU A 292 -12.55 0.22 3.18
N GLY A 293 -12.18 0.57 4.42
CA GLY A 293 -10.83 0.40 4.92
C GLY A 293 -10.39 -1.06 4.95
N TYR A 294 -11.21 -1.95 5.53
CA TYR A 294 -10.93 -3.39 5.58
C TYR A 294 -10.92 -4.02 4.19
N ALA A 295 -11.88 -3.69 3.33
CA ALA A 295 -11.94 -4.20 1.95
C ALA A 295 -10.69 -3.82 1.14
N PHE A 296 -10.26 -2.56 1.24
CA PHE A 296 -9.09 -2.07 0.51
C PHE A 296 -7.79 -2.80 0.89
N ARG A 297 -7.67 -3.28 2.14
CA ARG A 297 -6.51 -4.09 2.58
C ARG A 297 -6.40 -5.41 1.80
N PHE A 298 -7.50 -6.11 1.60
CA PHE A 298 -7.51 -7.34 0.79
C PHE A 298 -7.14 -7.06 -0.66
N MET A 299 -7.64 -5.98 -1.25
CA MET A 299 -7.26 -5.58 -2.60
C MET A 299 -5.77 -5.27 -2.73
N GLN A 300 -5.15 -4.70 -1.69
CA GLN A 300 -3.71 -4.39 -1.70
C GLN A 300 -2.81 -5.64 -1.71
N LEU A 301 -3.29 -6.81 -1.29
CA LEU A 301 -2.47 -8.03 -1.26
C LEU A 301 -2.03 -8.47 -2.67
N PRO A 302 -2.93 -8.77 -3.62
CA PRO A 302 -2.51 -9.12 -4.97
C PRO A 302 -1.86 -7.93 -5.72
N LEU A 303 -2.28 -6.70 -5.45
CA LEU A 303 -1.65 -5.51 -6.03
C LEU A 303 -0.18 -5.38 -5.61
N GLY A 304 0.13 -5.58 -4.34
CA GLY A 304 1.49 -5.55 -3.82
C GLY A 304 2.33 -6.73 -4.29
N LEU A 305 1.74 -7.93 -4.30
CA LEU A 305 2.45 -9.15 -4.68
C LEU A 305 2.77 -9.19 -6.18
N PHE A 306 1.80 -8.86 -7.03
CA PHE A 306 1.93 -9.00 -8.48
C PHE A 306 2.23 -7.66 -9.16
N GLY A 307 1.47 -6.61 -8.86
CA GLY A 307 1.62 -5.32 -9.52
C GLY A 307 2.98 -4.69 -9.27
N VAL A 308 3.42 -4.65 -8.01
CA VAL A 308 4.72 -4.08 -7.63
C VAL A 308 5.87 -4.95 -8.13
N ALA A 309 5.78 -6.29 -8.02
CA ALA A 309 6.84 -7.19 -8.46
C ALA A 309 7.09 -7.08 -9.97
N ILE A 310 6.02 -7.09 -10.79
CA ILE A 310 6.15 -6.95 -12.24
C ILE A 310 6.66 -5.55 -12.60
N ALA A 311 6.17 -4.50 -11.96
CA ALA A 311 6.64 -3.14 -12.21
C ALA A 311 8.15 -2.99 -11.92
N SER A 312 8.62 -3.53 -10.80
CA SER A 312 10.04 -3.49 -10.41
C SER A 312 10.94 -4.26 -11.38
N ALA A 313 10.46 -5.36 -11.95
CA ALA A 313 11.18 -6.13 -12.95
C ALA A 313 11.15 -5.44 -14.34
N THR A 314 10.06 -4.75 -14.67
CA THR A 314 9.85 -4.09 -15.97
C THR A 314 10.66 -2.81 -16.09
N LEU A 315 10.71 -1.98 -15.04
CA LEU A 315 11.30 -0.65 -15.09
C LEU A 315 12.77 -0.64 -15.59
N PRO A 316 13.69 -1.47 -15.09
CA PRO A 316 15.07 -1.47 -15.60
C PRO A 316 15.17 -1.87 -17.08
N ALA A 317 14.32 -2.78 -17.54
CA ALA A 317 14.30 -3.24 -18.92
C ALA A 317 13.81 -2.13 -19.88
N VAL A 318 12.64 -1.53 -19.59
CA VAL A 318 12.11 -0.43 -20.42
C VAL A 318 13.00 0.82 -20.36
N SER A 319 13.68 1.10 -19.23
CA SER A 319 14.63 2.20 -19.13
C SER A 319 15.86 1.98 -20.01
N ARG A 320 16.41 0.77 -20.07
CA ARG A 320 17.52 0.44 -20.96
C ARG A 320 17.14 0.56 -22.44
N SER A 321 15.97 -0.01 -22.80
CA SER A 321 15.48 0.05 -24.20
C SER A 321 15.17 1.49 -24.62
N ALA A 322 14.65 2.33 -23.71
CA ALA A 322 14.44 3.76 -23.95
C ALA A 322 15.77 4.50 -24.15
N ALA A 323 16.77 4.26 -23.29
CA ALA A 323 18.09 4.90 -23.36
C ALA A 323 18.87 4.51 -24.62
N SER A 324 18.72 3.25 -25.10
CA SER A 324 19.35 2.79 -26.35
C SER A 324 18.55 3.14 -27.62
N GLY A 325 17.38 3.79 -27.49
CA GLY A 325 16.50 4.09 -28.63
C GLY A 325 15.79 2.87 -29.23
N ASN A 326 15.89 1.68 -28.61
CA ASN A 326 15.28 0.45 -29.10
C ASN A 326 13.79 0.39 -28.73
N MET A 327 12.96 1.14 -29.47
CA MET A 327 11.52 1.21 -29.23
C MET A 327 10.77 -0.11 -29.55
N ALA A 328 11.37 -1.01 -30.33
CA ALA A 328 10.79 -2.32 -30.59
C ALA A 328 10.85 -3.19 -29.32
N GLU A 329 12.00 -3.28 -28.68
CA GLU A 329 12.20 -3.99 -27.42
C GLU A 329 11.40 -3.35 -26.27
N PHE A 330 11.34 -2.01 -26.23
CA PHE A 330 10.49 -1.28 -25.27
C PHE A 330 9.04 -1.70 -25.35
N ARG A 331 8.47 -1.71 -26.58
CA ARG A 331 7.06 -2.13 -26.80
C ARG A 331 6.82 -3.58 -26.43
N GLU A 332 7.75 -4.47 -26.81
CA GLU A 332 7.63 -5.90 -26.52
C GLU A 332 7.66 -6.14 -25.01
N THR A 333 8.61 -5.54 -24.31
CA THR A 333 8.76 -5.65 -22.85
C THR A 333 7.52 -5.13 -22.13
N LEU A 334 7.04 -3.95 -22.52
CA LEU A 334 5.84 -3.35 -21.93
C LEU A 334 4.59 -4.22 -22.18
N GLY A 335 4.41 -4.72 -23.40
CA GLY A 335 3.30 -5.61 -23.76
C GLY A 335 3.32 -6.93 -22.98
N ARG A 336 4.48 -7.56 -22.83
CA ARG A 336 4.66 -8.77 -22.02
C ARG A 336 4.32 -8.52 -20.56
N SER A 337 4.77 -7.38 -20.01
CA SER A 337 4.50 -7.02 -18.61
C SER A 337 3.02 -6.78 -18.35
N LEU A 338 2.30 -6.12 -19.27
CA LEU A 338 0.85 -5.93 -19.18
C LEU A 338 0.11 -7.28 -19.29
N GLY A 339 0.53 -8.17 -20.18
CA GLY A 339 -0.03 -9.54 -20.27
C GLY A 339 0.13 -10.31 -18.96
N MET A 340 1.30 -10.24 -18.33
CA MET A 340 1.57 -10.86 -17.03
C MET A 340 0.71 -10.26 -15.90
N ILE A 341 0.50 -8.93 -15.92
CA ILE A 341 -0.41 -8.27 -14.98
C ILE A 341 -1.82 -8.83 -15.14
N PHE A 342 -2.36 -8.90 -16.35
CA PHE A 342 -3.69 -9.44 -16.59
C PHE A 342 -3.81 -10.89 -16.13
N LEU A 343 -2.82 -11.74 -16.44
CA LEU A 343 -2.80 -13.15 -16.03
C LEU A 343 -2.91 -13.33 -14.50
N LEU A 344 -2.30 -12.46 -13.71
CA LEU A 344 -2.26 -12.59 -12.26
C LEU A 344 -3.36 -11.82 -11.55
N THR A 345 -3.73 -10.65 -12.06
CA THR A 345 -4.69 -9.77 -11.37
C THR A 345 -6.15 -10.06 -11.71
N ILE A 346 -6.48 -10.49 -12.93
CA ILE A 346 -7.87 -10.79 -13.29
C ILE A 346 -8.39 -12.01 -12.52
N PRO A 347 -7.67 -13.16 -12.45
CA PRO A 347 -8.11 -14.27 -11.60
C PRO A 347 -8.19 -13.86 -10.11
N SER A 348 -7.23 -13.06 -9.62
CA SER A 348 -7.27 -12.54 -8.25
C SER A 348 -8.51 -11.67 -8.01
N SER A 349 -8.87 -10.83 -8.97
CA SER A 349 -10.09 -10.00 -8.93
C SER A 349 -11.35 -10.87 -8.78
N VAL A 350 -11.50 -11.86 -9.63
CA VAL A 350 -12.64 -12.80 -9.58
C VAL A 350 -12.64 -13.59 -8.27
N GLY A 351 -11.48 -14.08 -7.83
CA GLY A 351 -11.35 -14.80 -6.56
C GLY A 351 -11.74 -13.94 -5.35
N LEU A 352 -11.28 -12.69 -5.29
CA LEU A 352 -11.65 -11.74 -4.24
C LEU A 352 -13.15 -11.41 -4.26
N SER A 353 -13.76 -11.32 -5.45
CA SER A 353 -15.20 -11.04 -5.57
C SER A 353 -16.05 -12.23 -5.13
N VAL A 354 -15.66 -13.44 -5.47
CA VAL A 354 -16.45 -14.65 -5.20
C VAL A 354 -16.25 -15.16 -3.77
N LEU A 355 -15.00 -15.17 -3.28
CA LEU A 355 -14.65 -15.69 -1.95
C LEU A 355 -14.53 -14.59 -0.88
N GLY A 356 -14.92 -13.36 -1.21
CA GLY A 356 -14.75 -12.19 -0.34
C GLY A 356 -15.38 -12.36 1.03
N ASP A 357 -16.63 -12.86 1.11
CA ASP A 357 -17.31 -13.14 2.38
C ASP A 357 -16.51 -14.13 3.25
N SER A 358 -16.07 -15.24 2.67
CA SER A 358 -15.30 -16.25 3.40
C SER A 358 -13.93 -15.73 3.82
N MET A 359 -13.27 -14.93 2.98
CA MET A 359 -11.97 -14.33 3.31
C MET A 359 -12.08 -13.34 4.47
N ILE A 360 -13.07 -12.45 4.42
CA ILE A 360 -13.27 -11.43 5.45
C ILE A 360 -13.76 -12.08 6.74
N ALA A 361 -14.68 -13.06 6.65
CA ALA A 361 -15.15 -13.81 7.81
C ALA A 361 -14.03 -14.57 8.51
N ALA A 362 -13.19 -15.30 7.78
CA ALA A 362 -12.08 -16.06 8.32
C ALA A 362 -11.08 -15.17 9.10
N VAL A 363 -10.83 -13.95 8.61
CA VAL A 363 -9.84 -13.03 9.17
C VAL A 363 -10.45 -12.17 10.28
N TYR A 364 -11.54 -11.45 10.00
CA TYR A 364 -12.04 -10.38 10.87
C TYR A 364 -13.26 -10.77 11.70
N GLN A 365 -14.14 -11.64 11.22
CA GLN A 365 -15.39 -11.94 11.91
C GLN A 365 -15.16 -12.50 13.32
N GLY A 366 -15.77 -11.86 14.30
CA GLY A 366 -15.69 -12.21 15.71
C GLY A 366 -15.72 -10.97 16.60
N GLY A 367 -16.06 -11.16 17.88
CA GLY A 367 -16.24 -10.06 18.81
C GLY A 367 -17.28 -9.05 18.32
N ARG A 368 -16.91 -7.80 18.17
CA ARG A 368 -17.79 -6.73 17.67
C ARG A 368 -17.91 -6.67 16.15
N PHE A 369 -17.06 -7.36 15.39
CA PHE A 369 -17.18 -7.45 13.93
C PHE A 369 -18.16 -8.56 13.56
N ARG A 370 -19.38 -8.18 13.20
CA ARG A 370 -20.52 -9.08 12.99
C ARG A 370 -20.60 -9.58 11.55
N ALA A 371 -21.48 -10.55 11.30
CA ALA A 371 -21.75 -11.07 9.95
C ALA A 371 -22.24 -9.97 8.98
N TYR A 372 -23.00 -8.99 9.47
CA TYR A 372 -23.40 -7.80 8.69
C TYR A 372 -22.17 -7.03 8.18
N ASP A 373 -21.19 -6.76 9.06
CA ASP A 373 -19.95 -6.07 8.68
C ASP A 373 -19.14 -6.87 7.66
N THR A 374 -19.13 -8.21 7.82
CA THR A 374 -18.52 -9.12 6.85
C THR A 374 -19.11 -8.92 5.46
N HIS A 375 -20.44 -8.96 5.36
CA HIS A 375 -21.14 -8.81 4.08
C HIS A 375 -20.92 -7.43 3.46
N GLN A 376 -21.05 -6.36 4.23
CA GLN A 376 -20.80 -4.99 3.73
C GLN A 376 -19.36 -4.79 3.27
N THR A 377 -18.40 -5.37 4.00
CA THR A 377 -16.97 -5.32 3.63
C THR A 377 -16.70 -6.15 2.36
N ALA A 378 -17.33 -7.33 2.22
CA ALA A 378 -17.19 -8.17 1.03
C ALA A 378 -17.81 -7.52 -0.21
N LEU A 379 -18.93 -6.84 -0.06
CA LEU A 379 -19.54 -6.05 -1.14
C LEU A 379 -18.60 -4.94 -1.63
N ALA A 380 -18.00 -4.19 -0.70
CA ALA A 380 -16.98 -3.20 -1.04
C ALA A 380 -15.75 -3.84 -1.71
N LEU A 381 -15.30 -5.01 -1.22
CA LEU A 381 -14.17 -5.73 -1.81
C LEU A 381 -14.45 -6.18 -3.24
N SER A 382 -15.64 -6.69 -3.52
CA SER A 382 -16.06 -7.09 -4.87
C SER A 382 -16.04 -5.89 -5.83
N CYS A 383 -16.50 -4.73 -5.37
CA CYS A 383 -16.45 -3.48 -6.16
C CYS A 383 -15.02 -2.99 -6.38
N TYR A 384 -14.14 -3.06 -5.37
CA TYR A 384 -12.71 -2.72 -5.53
C TYR A 384 -11.97 -3.69 -6.46
N ALA A 385 -12.33 -4.96 -6.42
CA ALA A 385 -11.68 -6.00 -7.21
C ALA A 385 -11.79 -5.74 -8.72
N ILE A 386 -12.88 -5.12 -9.19
CA ILE A 386 -13.07 -4.73 -10.60
C ILE A 386 -11.93 -3.83 -11.10
N GLY A 387 -11.43 -2.93 -10.26
CA GLY A 387 -10.34 -2.02 -10.60
C GLY A 387 -8.93 -2.60 -10.47
N LEU A 388 -8.77 -3.79 -9.93
CA LEU A 388 -7.46 -4.35 -9.57
C LEU A 388 -6.48 -4.42 -10.74
N ALA A 389 -6.95 -4.88 -11.91
CA ALA A 389 -6.13 -4.94 -13.13
C ALA A 389 -5.69 -3.53 -13.60
N GLY A 390 -6.58 -2.53 -13.49
CA GLY A 390 -6.27 -1.13 -13.80
C GLY A 390 -5.20 -0.56 -12.85
N TYR A 391 -5.35 -0.77 -11.54
CA TYR A 391 -4.35 -0.36 -10.55
C TYR A 391 -2.98 -0.97 -10.82
N ALA A 392 -2.93 -2.27 -11.12
CA ALA A 392 -1.68 -2.95 -11.42
C ALA A 392 -1.07 -2.47 -12.75
N ALA A 393 -1.88 -2.21 -13.76
CA ALA A 393 -1.42 -1.67 -15.04
C ALA A 393 -0.80 -0.26 -14.89
N ILE A 394 -1.38 0.62 -14.06
CA ILE A 394 -0.80 1.94 -13.75
C ILE A 394 0.60 1.81 -13.15
N LYS A 395 0.84 0.79 -12.29
CA LYS A 395 2.17 0.55 -11.68
C LYS A 395 3.26 0.23 -12.70
N VAL A 396 2.91 -0.22 -13.91
CA VAL A 396 3.84 -0.48 -15.02
C VAL A 396 3.84 0.69 -16.02
N LEU A 397 2.66 1.23 -16.34
CA LEU A 397 2.54 2.29 -17.35
C LEU A 397 3.15 3.60 -16.90
N ALA A 398 2.93 4.04 -15.66
CA ALA A 398 3.49 5.32 -15.19
C ALA A 398 5.04 5.33 -15.18
N PRO A 399 5.74 4.30 -14.66
CA PRO A 399 7.20 4.20 -14.79
C PRO A 399 7.70 4.13 -16.25
N ALA A 400 6.93 3.57 -17.17
CA ALA A 400 7.30 3.55 -18.59
C ALA A 400 7.35 4.96 -19.19
N PHE A 401 6.46 5.90 -18.77
CA PHE A 401 6.58 7.32 -19.12
C PHE A 401 7.81 7.97 -18.50
N TYR A 402 8.14 7.64 -17.24
CA TYR A 402 9.35 8.16 -16.59
C TYR A 402 10.62 7.72 -17.32
N ALA A 403 10.66 6.48 -17.83
CA ALA A 403 11.76 5.99 -18.66
C ALA A 403 11.91 6.78 -19.97
N LEU A 404 10.83 7.38 -20.48
CA LEU A 404 10.82 8.28 -21.64
C LEU A 404 11.02 9.76 -21.27
N ASN A 405 11.46 10.06 -20.03
CA ASN A 405 11.63 11.41 -19.49
C ASN A 405 10.35 12.24 -19.47
N ASP A 406 9.19 11.60 -19.36
CA ASP A 406 7.89 12.25 -19.33
C ASP A 406 7.17 11.98 -17.99
N ALA A 407 7.45 12.82 -17.00
CA ALA A 407 6.72 12.81 -15.74
C ALA A 407 5.41 13.61 -15.79
N ARG A 408 5.22 14.46 -16.82
CA ARG A 408 4.04 15.33 -16.91
C ARG A 408 2.78 14.56 -17.26
N THR A 409 2.87 13.60 -18.18
CA THR A 409 1.72 12.82 -18.62
C THR A 409 1.09 12.01 -17.47
N PRO A 410 1.80 11.18 -16.69
CA PRO A 410 1.21 10.50 -15.53
C PRO A 410 0.65 11.46 -14.48
N MET A 411 1.29 12.62 -14.26
CA MET A 411 0.81 13.64 -13.33
C MET A 411 -0.54 14.21 -13.79
N LEU A 412 -0.67 14.59 -15.07
CA LEU A 412 -1.92 15.13 -15.61
C LEU A 412 -3.06 14.09 -15.56
N VAL A 413 -2.78 12.84 -15.88
CA VAL A 413 -3.75 11.74 -15.75
C VAL A 413 -4.18 11.55 -14.30
N SER A 414 -3.25 11.64 -13.34
CA SER A 414 -3.58 11.57 -11.91
C SER A 414 -4.45 12.74 -11.46
N LEU A 415 -4.20 13.95 -11.94
CA LEU A 415 -5.06 15.11 -11.67
C LEU A 415 -6.45 14.96 -12.29
N ALA A 416 -6.53 14.52 -13.54
CA ALA A 416 -7.83 14.23 -14.20
C ALA A 416 -8.60 13.14 -13.44
N SER A 417 -7.91 12.17 -12.86
CA SER A 417 -8.51 11.11 -12.04
C SER A 417 -9.25 11.63 -10.81
N ILE A 418 -8.88 12.79 -10.25
CA ILE A 418 -9.62 13.43 -9.16
C ILE A 418 -11.01 13.82 -9.62
N LEU A 419 -11.10 14.48 -10.77
CA LEU A 419 -12.39 14.91 -11.34
C LEU A 419 -13.27 13.69 -11.65
N VAL A 420 -12.70 12.67 -12.27
CA VAL A 420 -13.40 11.41 -12.55
C VAL A 420 -13.91 10.77 -11.25
N ASN A 421 -13.10 10.78 -10.19
CA ASN A 421 -13.51 10.25 -8.87
C ASN A 421 -14.69 11.04 -8.28
N VAL A 422 -14.63 12.37 -8.28
CA VAL A 422 -15.70 13.21 -7.73
C VAL A 422 -17.02 12.98 -8.50
N ILE A 423 -16.97 12.93 -9.83
CA ILE A 423 -18.14 12.68 -10.66
C ILE A 423 -18.68 11.27 -10.41
N ALA A 424 -17.83 10.24 -10.46
CA ALA A 424 -18.24 8.86 -10.25
C ALA A 424 -18.78 8.63 -8.84
N ALA A 425 -18.09 9.12 -7.79
CA ALA A 425 -18.55 9.02 -6.42
C ALA A 425 -19.90 9.70 -6.21
N SER A 426 -20.06 10.95 -6.71
CA SER A 426 -21.33 11.67 -6.63
C SER A 426 -22.46 10.90 -7.34
N SER A 427 -22.21 10.43 -8.57
CA SER A 427 -23.22 9.70 -9.35
C SER A 427 -23.59 8.39 -8.68
N MET A 428 -22.63 7.60 -8.20
CA MET A 428 -22.90 6.29 -7.63
C MET A 428 -23.50 6.35 -6.23
N VAL A 429 -23.10 7.34 -5.43
CA VAL A 429 -23.63 7.49 -4.05
C VAL A 429 -24.97 8.23 -4.07
N LYS A 430 -25.05 9.40 -4.72
CA LYS A 430 -26.22 10.27 -4.63
C LYS A 430 -27.32 9.92 -5.65
N LEU A 431 -26.97 9.56 -6.90
CA LEU A 431 -27.95 9.27 -7.95
C LEU A 431 -28.35 7.79 -7.96
N ALA A 432 -27.37 6.87 -7.86
CA ALA A 432 -27.65 5.43 -7.92
C ALA A 432 -27.90 4.80 -6.54
N GLY A 433 -27.68 5.51 -5.43
CA GLY A 433 -27.94 5.01 -4.07
C GLY A 433 -27.08 3.83 -3.64
N LEU A 434 -25.91 3.61 -4.29
CA LEU A 434 -25.07 2.44 -4.04
C LEU A 434 -24.25 2.53 -2.74
N GLY A 435 -24.37 3.62 -1.99
CA GLY A 435 -23.68 3.81 -0.72
C GLY A 435 -22.16 3.59 -0.80
N HIS A 436 -21.60 2.84 0.16
CA HIS A 436 -20.17 2.57 0.22
C HIS A 436 -19.66 1.66 -0.93
N ALA A 437 -20.51 0.78 -1.46
CA ALA A 437 -20.18 -0.03 -2.64
C ALA A 437 -19.96 0.87 -3.87
N GLY A 438 -20.75 1.94 -4.02
CA GLY A 438 -20.55 2.96 -5.05
C GLY A 438 -19.21 3.67 -4.95
N LEU A 439 -18.71 3.95 -3.73
CA LEU A 439 -17.38 4.53 -3.53
C LEU A 439 -16.24 3.56 -3.89
N ALA A 440 -16.40 2.29 -3.56
CA ALA A 440 -15.46 1.27 -3.98
C ALA A 440 -15.43 1.13 -5.52
N LEU A 441 -16.61 1.18 -6.15
CA LEU A 441 -16.74 1.13 -7.61
C LEU A 441 -16.21 2.39 -8.30
N SER A 442 -16.42 3.60 -7.74
CA SER A 442 -15.85 4.84 -8.26
C SER A 442 -14.31 4.78 -8.26
N THR A 443 -13.73 4.25 -7.19
CA THR A 443 -12.28 4.02 -7.08
C THR A 443 -11.78 3.04 -8.16
N SER A 444 -12.53 1.98 -8.44
CA SER A 444 -12.24 1.04 -9.52
C SER A 444 -12.32 1.69 -10.90
N LEU A 445 -13.34 2.53 -11.12
CA LEU A 445 -13.50 3.28 -12.37
C LEU A 445 -12.33 4.24 -12.60
N VAL A 446 -11.87 4.92 -11.56
CA VAL A 446 -10.68 5.79 -11.61
C VAL A 446 -9.43 5.00 -12.03
N ALA A 447 -9.23 3.81 -11.50
CA ALA A 447 -8.09 2.97 -11.87
C ALA A 447 -8.17 2.48 -13.32
N LEU A 448 -9.35 2.08 -13.77
CA LEU A 448 -9.60 1.67 -15.16
C LEU A 448 -9.43 2.84 -16.13
N PHE A 449 -9.99 4.01 -15.80
CA PHE A 449 -9.81 5.24 -16.56
C PHE A 449 -8.33 5.61 -16.67
N GLY A 450 -7.62 5.71 -15.55
CA GLY A 450 -6.20 6.07 -15.53
C GLY A 450 -5.34 5.10 -16.33
N SER A 451 -5.58 3.79 -16.20
CA SER A 451 -4.84 2.77 -16.97
C SER A 451 -5.15 2.83 -18.47
N ALA A 452 -6.41 3.04 -18.86
CA ALA A 452 -6.83 3.15 -20.27
C ALA A 452 -6.23 4.39 -20.93
N VAL A 453 -6.28 5.54 -20.25
CA VAL A 453 -5.70 6.79 -20.77
C VAL A 453 -4.18 6.68 -20.88
N LEU A 454 -3.48 6.19 -19.85
CA LEU A 454 -2.03 5.98 -19.94
C LEU A 454 -1.65 4.99 -21.04
N PHE A 455 -2.43 3.93 -21.22
CA PHE A 455 -2.21 2.96 -22.30
C PHE A 455 -2.36 3.58 -23.68
N ASP A 456 -3.41 4.38 -23.92
CA ASP A 456 -3.63 5.07 -25.21
C ASP A 456 -2.51 6.08 -25.48
N LEU A 457 -2.15 6.90 -24.48
CA LEU A 457 -1.10 7.91 -24.61
C LEU A 457 0.27 7.31 -24.89
N ILE A 458 0.64 6.22 -24.20
CA ILE A 458 1.93 5.56 -24.47
C ILE A 458 1.94 4.90 -25.84
N ARG A 459 0.82 4.30 -26.27
CA ARG A 459 0.64 3.75 -27.61
C ARG A 459 0.82 4.80 -28.71
N ARG A 460 0.31 6.02 -28.50
CA ARG A 460 0.53 7.13 -29.45
C ARG A 460 1.97 7.57 -29.52
N ARG A 461 2.71 7.49 -28.41
CA ARG A 461 4.10 7.96 -28.32
C ARG A 461 5.12 6.96 -28.85
N VAL A 462 4.98 5.67 -28.50
CA VAL A 462 5.97 4.64 -28.89
C VAL A 462 5.53 3.79 -30.08
N GLY A 463 4.34 4.04 -30.62
CA GLY A 463 3.74 3.23 -31.70
C GLY A 463 2.88 2.06 -31.17
N ARG A 464 2.40 1.23 -32.08
CA ARG A 464 1.45 0.16 -31.75
C ARG A 464 2.08 -0.87 -30.81
N LEU A 465 1.61 -0.89 -29.56
CA LEU A 465 1.75 -2.01 -28.66
C LEU A 465 0.79 -3.11 -29.19
N ASP A 466 1.25 -4.26 -29.54
CA ASP A 466 0.45 -5.36 -30.11
C ASP A 466 -0.93 -5.54 -29.42
N GLY A 467 -1.81 -4.57 -29.67
CA GLY A 467 -3.09 -4.42 -28.98
C GLY A 467 -4.03 -5.60 -29.27
N ARG A 468 -3.89 -6.21 -30.45
CA ARG A 468 -4.67 -7.39 -30.81
C ARG A 468 -4.31 -8.61 -29.95
N ARG A 469 -3.03 -8.78 -29.68
CA ARG A 469 -2.54 -9.83 -28.78
C ARG A 469 -2.97 -9.56 -27.34
N LEU A 470 -2.80 -8.33 -26.85
CA LEU A 470 -3.20 -7.94 -25.49
C LEU A 470 -4.71 -8.06 -25.27
N SER A 471 -5.55 -7.64 -26.23
CA SER A 471 -7.00 -7.82 -26.10
C SER A 471 -7.39 -9.30 -26.15
N ALA A 472 -6.80 -10.09 -27.03
CA ALA A 472 -7.05 -11.53 -27.08
C ALA A 472 -6.64 -12.21 -25.75
N ALA A 473 -5.48 -11.84 -25.17
CA ALA A 473 -5.05 -12.32 -23.87
C ALA A 473 -6.04 -11.91 -22.77
N PHE A 474 -6.45 -10.64 -22.73
CA PHE A 474 -7.42 -10.13 -21.78
C PHE A 474 -8.73 -10.94 -21.80
N PHE A 475 -9.35 -11.14 -22.99
CA PHE A 475 -10.60 -11.89 -23.11
C PHE A 475 -10.44 -13.36 -22.73
N LYS A 476 -9.37 -14.03 -23.16
CA LYS A 476 -9.09 -15.42 -22.81
C LYS A 476 -8.87 -15.59 -21.30
N ILE A 477 -8.08 -14.68 -20.68
CA ILE A 477 -7.83 -14.71 -19.23
C ILE A 477 -9.13 -14.45 -18.48
N THR A 478 -9.96 -13.50 -18.93
CA THR A 478 -11.25 -13.23 -18.32
C THR A 478 -12.17 -14.44 -18.41
N ALA A 479 -12.26 -15.10 -19.56
CA ALA A 479 -13.05 -16.31 -19.71
C ALA A 479 -12.56 -17.45 -18.77
N ALA A 480 -11.23 -17.68 -18.71
CA ALA A 480 -10.65 -18.65 -17.78
C ALA A 480 -10.94 -18.30 -16.31
N SER A 481 -10.87 -17.01 -15.97
CA SER A 481 -11.17 -16.51 -14.62
C SER A 481 -12.65 -16.62 -14.25
N THR A 482 -13.55 -16.46 -15.23
CA THR A 482 -14.98 -16.68 -15.03
C THR A 482 -15.27 -18.14 -14.71
N LEU A 483 -14.68 -19.09 -15.46
CA LEU A 483 -14.79 -20.53 -15.16
C LEU A 483 -14.24 -20.85 -13.77
N MET A 484 -13.09 -20.29 -13.42
CA MET A 484 -12.54 -20.37 -12.07
C MET A 484 -13.51 -19.84 -11.01
N GLY A 485 -14.10 -18.68 -11.25
CA GLY A 485 -15.07 -18.05 -10.32
C GLY A 485 -16.30 -18.91 -10.10
N LEU A 486 -16.85 -19.49 -11.17
CA LEU A 486 -17.97 -20.44 -11.08
C LEU A 486 -17.60 -21.67 -10.25
N ALA A 487 -16.42 -22.25 -10.48
CA ALA A 487 -15.93 -23.38 -9.71
C ALA A 487 -15.73 -23.03 -8.22
N CYS A 488 -15.15 -21.86 -7.93
CA CYS A 488 -15.03 -21.35 -6.56
C CYS A 488 -16.39 -21.15 -5.89
N ALA A 489 -17.37 -20.56 -6.60
CA ALA A 489 -18.72 -20.32 -6.07
C ALA A 489 -19.43 -21.64 -5.76
N LEU A 490 -19.32 -22.62 -6.66
CA LEU A 490 -19.90 -23.95 -6.46
C LEU A 490 -19.25 -24.67 -5.26
N SER A 491 -17.92 -24.71 -5.24
CA SER A 491 -17.14 -25.32 -4.14
C SER A 491 -17.49 -24.66 -2.80
N SER A 492 -17.48 -23.32 -2.75
CA SER A 492 -17.79 -22.57 -1.53
C SER A 492 -19.21 -22.86 -1.04
N ARG A 493 -20.22 -22.89 -1.92
CA ARG A 493 -21.60 -23.27 -1.56
C ARG A 493 -21.66 -24.69 -0.99
N MET A 494 -20.99 -25.64 -1.61
CA MET A 494 -20.96 -27.04 -1.14
C MET A 494 -20.34 -27.15 0.25
N VAL A 495 -19.19 -26.48 0.46
CA VAL A 495 -18.50 -26.51 1.76
C VAL A 495 -19.34 -25.83 2.84
N GLN A 496 -19.94 -24.68 2.55
CA GLN A 496 -20.81 -23.97 3.51
C GLN A 496 -22.09 -24.73 3.83
N HIS A 497 -22.65 -25.46 2.86
CA HIS A 497 -23.79 -26.33 3.11
C HIS A 497 -23.41 -27.53 4.00
N ALA A 498 -22.24 -28.11 3.79
CA ALA A 498 -21.78 -29.28 4.55
C ALA A 498 -21.27 -28.94 5.97
N LEU A 499 -20.53 -27.84 6.12
CA LEU A 499 -19.82 -27.46 7.37
C LEU A 499 -20.47 -26.27 8.10
N GLY A 500 -21.50 -25.65 7.52
CA GLY A 500 -22.14 -24.45 8.04
C GLY A 500 -21.31 -23.17 7.82
N VAL A 501 -21.63 -22.15 8.65
CA VAL A 501 -21.03 -20.79 8.50
C VAL A 501 -20.09 -20.42 9.66
N SER A 502 -19.64 -21.40 10.44
CA SER A 502 -18.67 -21.16 11.50
C SER A 502 -17.34 -20.63 10.97
N ARG A 503 -16.53 -20.01 11.81
CA ARG A 503 -15.22 -19.51 11.41
C ARG A 503 -14.31 -20.61 10.85
N LEU A 504 -14.32 -21.80 11.47
CA LEU A 504 -13.56 -22.95 10.98
C LEU A 504 -14.08 -23.42 9.61
N ALA A 505 -15.40 -23.41 9.41
CA ALA A 505 -16.00 -23.72 8.11
C ALA A 505 -15.56 -22.71 7.04
N ARG A 506 -15.45 -21.40 7.36
CA ARG A 506 -14.94 -20.39 6.42
C ARG A 506 -13.46 -20.58 6.08
N VAL A 507 -12.63 -21.00 7.04
CA VAL A 507 -11.22 -21.36 6.79
C VAL A 507 -11.14 -22.62 5.91
N ALA A 508 -11.96 -23.64 6.19
CA ALA A 508 -12.05 -24.86 5.38
C ALA A 508 -12.54 -24.55 3.95
N ASP A 509 -13.52 -23.65 3.81
CA ASP A 509 -13.99 -23.16 2.51
C ASP A 509 -12.82 -22.59 1.69
N LEU A 510 -12.04 -21.70 2.26
CA LEU A 510 -10.87 -21.12 1.58
C LEU A 510 -9.82 -22.18 1.25
N ALA A 511 -9.55 -23.10 2.18
CA ALA A 511 -8.56 -24.15 2.00
C ALA A 511 -8.93 -25.13 0.87
N ILE A 512 -10.23 -25.29 0.57
CA ILE A 512 -10.73 -26.14 -0.51
C ILE A 512 -10.97 -25.33 -1.79
N SER A 513 -11.71 -24.20 -1.68
CA SER A 513 -12.17 -23.47 -2.86
C SER A 513 -11.05 -22.74 -3.60
N VAL A 514 -10.00 -22.27 -2.90
CA VAL A 514 -8.85 -21.60 -3.55
C VAL A 514 -8.04 -22.60 -4.40
N PRO A 515 -7.63 -23.78 -3.91
CA PRO A 515 -6.97 -24.78 -4.75
C PRO A 515 -7.84 -25.30 -5.92
N VAL A 516 -9.15 -25.52 -5.70
CA VAL A 516 -10.09 -25.91 -6.77
C VAL A 516 -10.13 -24.82 -7.84
N GLY A 517 -10.30 -23.56 -7.45
CA GLY A 517 -10.29 -22.45 -8.38
C GLY A 517 -8.97 -22.35 -9.16
N LEU A 518 -7.83 -22.46 -8.47
CA LEU A 518 -6.52 -22.44 -9.12
C LEU A 518 -6.37 -23.57 -10.14
N ALA A 519 -6.80 -24.80 -9.80
CA ALA A 519 -6.74 -25.94 -10.70
C ALA A 519 -7.59 -25.71 -11.95
N VAL A 520 -8.82 -25.21 -11.80
CA VAL A 520 -9.72 -24.88 -12.92
C VAL A 520 -9.14 -23.76 -13.78
N PHE A 521 -8.59 -22.70 -13.16
CA PHE A 521 -7.92 -21.62 -13.91
C PHE A 521 -6.76 -22.13 -14.75
N LEU A 522 -5.87 -22.94 -14.17
CA LEU A 522 -4.72 -23.49 -14.86
C LEU A 522 -5.13 -24.43 -16.00
N ALA A 523 -6.17 -25.25 -15.79
CA ALA A 523 -6.73 -26.11 -16.83
C ALA A 523 -7.33 -25.30 -17.99
N ALA A 524 -8.15 -24.27 -17.68
CA ALA A 524 -8.73 -23.39 -18.67
C ALA A 524 -7.67 -22.54 -19.41
N ALA A 525 -6.68 -22.02 -18.69
CA ALA A 525 -5.56 -21.28 -19.28
C ALA A 525 -4.73 -22.12 -20.25
N LYS A 526 -4.54 -23.41 -19.94
CA LYS A 526 -3.89 -24.38 -20.82
C LYS A 526 -4.75 -24.71 -22.04
N LEU A 527 -6.06 -24.90 -21.84
CA LEU A 527 -7.02 -25.14 -22.91
C LEU A 527 -7.10 -23.99 -23.91
N PHE A 528 -7.11 -22.75 -23.42
CA PHE A 528 -7.11 -21.54 -24.24
C PHE A 528 -5.73 -21.18 -24.82
N ARG A 529 -4.71 -21.99 -24.52
CA ARG A 529 -3.33 -21.83 -24.99
C ARG A 529 -2.80 -20.42 -24.71
N LEU A 530 -2.85 -20.01 -23.43
CA LEU A 530 -2.37 -18.69 -23.01
C LEU A 530 -0.83 -18.65 -23.01
N PRO A 531 -0.18 -17.85 -23.88
CA PRO A 531 1.27 -17.75 -23.92
C PRO A 531 1.85 -17.09 -22.65
N GLU A 532 1.08 -16.26 -21.97
CA GLU A 532 1.43 -15.62 -20.70
C GLU A 532 1.62 -16.64 -19.57
N LEU A 533 0.90 -17.77 -19.60
CA LEU A 533 1.06 -18.84 -18.62
C LEU A 533 2.43 -19.52 -18.73
N GLU A 534 2.93 -19.75 -19.95
CA GLU A 534 4.27 -20.30 -20.14
C GLU A 534 5.36 -19.31 -19.70
N ALA A 535 5.18 -18.02 -20.00
CA ALA A 535 6.07 -16.96 -19.53
C ALA A 535 6.11 -16.90 -17.99
N ALA A 536 4.95 -16.97 -17.32
CA ALA A 536 4.84 -17.03 -15.87
C ALA A 536 5.51 -18.28 -15.28
N ARG A 537 5.31 -19.45 -15.89
CA ARG A 537 5.96 -20.70 -15.48
C ARG A 537 7.48 -20.61 -15.54
N ARG A 538 8.02 -20.06 -16.62
CA ARG A 538 9.48 -19.86 -16.78
C ARG A 538 10.02 -18.86 -15.79
N ALA A 539 9.29 -17.79 -15.52
CA ALA A 539 9.76 -16.71 -14.63
C ALA A 539 9.66 -17.06 -13.13
N LEU A 540 8.61 -17.80 -12.72
CA LEU A 540 8.31 -18.02 -11.31
C LEU A 540 8.63 -19.45 -10.85
N ILE A 541 8.27 -20.47 -11.65
CA ILE A 541 8.35 -21.88 -11.23
C ILE A 541 9.74 -22.47 -11.48
N VAL A 542 10.33 -22.20 -12.64
CA VAL A 542 11.64 -22.78 -13.00
C VAL A 542 12.76 -22.36 -12.05
N PRO A 543 12.90 -21.09 -11.61
CA PRO A 543 13.90 -20.70 -10.63
C PRO A 543 13.68 -21.35 -9.25
N LEU A 544 12.41 -21.48 -8.83
CA LEU A 544 12.05 -22.15 -7.59
C LEU A 544 12.40 -23.66 -7.62
N MET A 545 12.04 -24.36 -8.70
CA MET A 545 12.39 -25.77 -8.86
C MET A 545 13.89 -26.00 -8.88
N ARG A 546 14.68 -25.12 -9.52
CA ARG A 546 16.15 -25.17 -9.51
C ARG A 546 16.72 -24.98 -8.10
N ARG A 547 16.11 -24.13 -7.29
CA ARG A 547 16.55 -23.81 -5.92
C ARG A 547 16.26 -24.95 -4.94
N PHE A 548 15.19 -25.73 -5.17
CA PHE A 548 14.82 -26.89 -4.36
C PHE A 548 15.31 -28.23 -4.91
N GLY A 549 16.20 -28.23 -5.91
CA GLY A 549 16.82 -29.45 -6.44
C GLY A 549 15.87 -30.40 -7.20
N VAL A 550 14.63 -29.97 -7.43
CA VAL A 550 13.60 -30.72 -8.15
C VAL A 550 13.68 -30.34 -9.63
N GLY A 551 14.48 -31.07 -10.42
CA GLY A 551 14.49 -30.82 -11.87
C GLY A 551 15.85 -30.98 -12.56
N ARG A 552 16.63 -32.01 -12.24
CA ARG A 552 17.71 -32.51 -13.11
C ARG A 552 17.18 -33.67 -13.99
N ALA A 553 16.05 -33.51 -14.65
CA ALA A 553 15.60 -34.41 -15.69
C ALA A 553 15.31 -33.59 -16.95
N LYS A 554 16.17 -33.76 -17.91
CA LYS A 554 16.09 -33.49 -19.36
C LYS A 554 14.93 -32.62 -19.86
N ILE A 555 15.29 -31.44 -20.36
CA ILE A 555 14.61 -30.81 -21.49
C ILE A 555 15.58 -30.83 -22.67
#